data_e957bfffcbcb8a9d22f1f45fb600abc1
#
_entry.id   e957bfffcbcb8a9d22f1f45fb600abc1
#
_cell.length_a   1.000
_cell.length_b   1.000
_cell.length_c   1.000
_cell.angle_alpha   90.00
_cell.angle_beta   90.00
_cell.angle_gamma   90.00
#
_symmetry.space_group_name_H-M   'P 1'
#
loop_
_entity.id
_entity.type
_entity.pdbx_description
1 polymer ?
#
loop_
_entity_poly.entity_id
_entity_poly.type
_entity_poly.pdbx_seq_one_letter_code
_entity_poly.pdbx_strand_id
1 'polypeptide(L)'
;MRLLKVVAVVALCVLTLATLASAGQNKFGVADSRNLTLNSPTRVGNTLLPQGEYRILHTMEGQNHIMVFKQLNTSKPAEARVTCKLVPLDKRAEKTETNYVLNAANERMLRSIVFEGDSAEHVF
;
A
#
# COMPACT_ATOMS: atom_id res chain seq x y z
N MET A 1 -46.03 18.04 15.01
CA MET A 1 -45.22 18.73 13.99
C MET A 1 -43.79 19.05 14.48
N ARG A 2 -43.59 19.55 15.69
CA ARG A 2 -42.24 19.83 16.20
C ARG A 2 -41.40 18.60 16.39
N LEU A 3 -41.99 17.48 16.80
CA LEU A 3 -41.32 16.19 16.97
C LEU A 3 -40.81 15.59 15.66
N LEU A 4 -41.54 15.73 14.56
CA LEU A 4 -41.13 15.26 13.22
C LEU A 4 -39.91 16.00 12.68
N LYS A 5 -39.79 17.30 12.97
CA LYS A 5 -38.64 18.12 12.56
C LYS A 5 -37.37 17.75 13.33
N VAL A 6 -37.51 17.47 14.60
CA VAL A 6 -36.37 17.03 15.46
C VAL A 6 -35.87 15.66 15.05
N VAL A 7 -36.79 14.73 14.76
CA VAL A 7 -36.41 13.38 14.31
C VAL A 7 -35.69 13.41 12.97
N ALA A 8 -36.14 14.28 12.02
CA ALA A 8 -35.50 14.43 10.74
C ALA A 8 -34.07 14.99 10.83
N VAL A 9 -33.85 15.95 11.73
CA VAL A 9 -32.51 16.54 11.96
C VAL A 9 -31.56 15.52 12.62
N VAL A 10 -32.04 14.76 13.58
CA VAL A 10 -31.24 13.72 14.25
C VAL A 10 -30.89 12.59 13.27
N ALA A 11 -31.84 12.17 12.42
CA ALA A 11 -31.57 11.16 11.41
C ALA A 11 -30.53 11.61 10.37
N LEU A 12 -30.56 12.90 9.98
CA LEU A 12 -29.59 13.48 9.05
C LEU A 12 -28.18 13.55 9.65
N CYS A 13 -28.06 13.89 10.93
CA CYS A 13 -26.77 13.93 11.64
C CYS A 13 -26.14 12.53 11.79
N VAL A 14 -26.95 11.51 12.04
CA VAL A 14 -26.48 10.12 12.15
C VAL A 14 -25.97 9.60 10.81
N LEU A 15 -26.65 9.92 9.71
CA LEU A 15 -26.23 9.54 8.36
C LEU A 15 -24.91 10.20 7.93
N THR A 16 -24.68 11.46 8.30
CA THR A 16 -23.42 12.15 7.99
C THR A 16 -22.24 11.63 8.81
N LEU A 17 -22.46 11.22 10.05
CA LEU A 17 -21.42 10.60 10.89
C LEU A 17 -21.00 9.21 10.38
N ALA A 18 -21.96 8.42 9.86
CA ALA A 18 -21.67 7.10 9.31
C ALA A 18 -20.82 7.17 8.04
N THR A 19 -21.00 8.21 7.20
CA THR A 19 -20.17 8.40 5.99
C THR A 19 -18.76 8.89 6.29
N LEU A 20 -18.55 9.63 7.36
CA LEU A 20 -17.21 10.06 7.79
C LEU A 20 -16.39 8.94 8.43
N ALA A 21 -17.04 7.98 9.11
CA ALA A 21 -16.37 6.86 9.77
C ALA A 21 -15.80 5.81 8.79
N SER A 22 -16.29 5.77 7.55
CA SER A 22 -15.84 4.83 6.52
C SER A 22 -14.77 5.40 5.59
N ALA A 23 -14.43 6.69 5.68
CA ALA A 23 -13.47 7.33 4.80
C ALA A 23 -12.02 7.10 5.26
N GLY A 24 -11.23 6.33 4.50
CA GLY A 24 -9.78 6.44 4.48
C GLY A 24 -8.97 5.53 5.41
N GLN A 25 -9.57 4.53 6.06
CA GLN A 25 -8.77 3.57 6.85
C GLN A 25 -8.85 2.18 6.25
N ASN A 26 -7.71 1.63 5.85
CA ASN A 26 -7.66 0.24 5.49
C ASN A 26 -7.56 -0.64 6.76
N LYS A 27 -7.96 -1.90 6.61
CA LYS A 27 -8.08 -2.88 7.69
C LYS A 27 -6.77 -3.11 8.47
N PHE A 28 -5.63 -2.92 7.83
CA PHE A 28 -4.31 -3.24 8.38
C PHE A 28 -3.50 -2.01 8.77
N GLY A 29 -4.07 -0.80 8.69
CA GLY A 29 -3.34 0.44 8.97
C GLY A 29 -2.17 0.69 8.01
N VAL A 30 -2.23 0.14 6.81
CA VAL A 30 -1.21 0.31 5.78
C VAL A 30 -1.43 1.64 5.06
N ALA A 31 -0.39 2.46 4.93
CA ALA A 31 -0.49 3.72 4.22
C ALA A 31 -0.60 3.50 2.70
N ASP A 32 -1.35 4.39 2.04
CA ASP A 32 -1.57 4.33 0.59
C ASP A 32 -0.33 4.64 -0.24
N SER A 33 0.65 5.33 0.33
CA SER A 33 1.87 5.74 -0.36
C SER A 33 3.09 5.59 0.55
N ARG A 34 4.17 5.08 -0.03
CA ARG A 34 5.48 4.94 0.62
C ARG A 34 6.58 5.24 -0.38
N ASN A 35 7.74 5.64 0.12
CA ASN A 35 8.95 5.77 -0.67
C ASN A 35 9.92 4.64 -0.35
N LEU A 36 10.63 4.18 -1.36
CA LEU A 36 11.62 3.11 -1.23
C LEU A 36 12.80 3.39 -2.16
N THR A 37 14.02 3.15 -1.66
CA THR A 37 15.23 3.20 -2.46
C THR A 37 15.68 1.79 -2.80
N LEU A 38 15.85 1.51 -4.11
CA LEU A 38 16.47 0.29 -4.60
C LEU A 38 17.96 0.55 -4.87
N ASN A 39 18.83 -0.09 -4.13
CA ASN A 39 20.29 0.11 -4.22
C ASN A 39 20.93 -0.66 -5.37
N SER A 40 20.18 -1.53 -6.02
CA SER A 40 20.61 -2.28 -7.21
C SER A 40 19.38 -2.66 -8.03
N PRO A 41 19.57 -3.03 -9.32
CA PRO A 41 18.45 -3.48 -10.14
C PRO A 41 17.72 -4.63 -9.45
N THR A 42 16.39 -4.55 -9.44
CA THR A 42 15.53 -5.50 -8.72
C THR A 42 14.33 -5.85 -9.56
N ARG A 43 14.06 -7.13 -9.70
CA ARG A 43 12.84 -7.61 -10.34
C ARG A 43 11.68 -7.51 -9.38
N VAL A 44 10.65 -6.81 -9.82
CA VAL A 44 9.38 -6.67 -9.10
C VAL A 44 8.27 -7.21 -10.02
N GLY A 45 7.70 -8.34 -9.64
CA GLY A 45 6.82 -9.08 -10.54
C GLY A 45 7.57 -9.47 -11.82
N ASN A 46 7.06 -9.05 -12.97
CA ASN A 46 7.66 -9.35 -14.29
C ASN A 46 8.58 -8.23 -14.81
N THR A 47 8.82 -7.20 -14.02
CA THR A 47 9.58 -6.03 -14.46
C THR A 47 10.88 -5.90 -13.69
N LEU A 48 11.99 -5.75 -14.42
CA LEU A 48 13.29 -5.42 -13.81
C LEU A 48 13.39 -3.90 -13.66
N LEU A 49 13.30 -3.43 -12.41
CA LEU A 49 13.43 -2.01 -12.11
C LEU A 49 14.91 -1.64 -11.91
N PRO A 50 15.39 -0.53 -12.51
CA PRO A 50 16.74 -0.06 -12.27
C PRO A 50 16.89 0.42 -10.82
N GLN A 51 18.13 0.55 -10.35
CA GLN A 51 18.40 1.18 -9.08
C GLN A 51 17.88 2.62 -9.08
N GLY A 52 17.43 3.12 -7.95
CA GLY A 52 16.91 4.47 -7.79
C GLY A 52 15.87 4.60 -6.70
N GLU A 53 15.28 5.77 -6.63
CA GLU A 53 14.20 6.06 -5.68
C GLU A 53 12.84 5.83 -6.34
N TYR A 54 11.94 5.23 -5.56
CA TYR A 54 10.60 4.88 -6.03
C TYR A 54 9.54 5.38 -5.07
N ARG A 55 8.43 5.82 -5.63
CA ARG A 55 7.18 5.94 -4.88
C ARG A 55 6.37 4.67 -5.10
N ILE A 56 5.89 4.10 -4.02
CA ILE A 56 5.03 2.93 -4.04
C ILE A 56 3.63 3.37 -3.65
N LEU A 57 2.67 3.12 -4.54
CA LEU A 57 1.26 3.33 -4.28
C LEU A 57 0.61 1.99 -4.00
N HIS A 58 -0.05 1.90 -2.86
CA HIS A 58 -0.83 0.72 -2.48
C HIS A 58 -2.31 1.01 -2.73
N THR A 59 -2.95 0.22 -3.54
CA THR A 59 -4.33 0.41 -3.95
C THR A 59 -5.09 -0.91 -3.99
N MET A 60 -6.41 -0.82 -4.06
CA MET A 60 -7.29 -1.98 -4.21
C MET A 60 -7.90 -1.98 -5.61
N GLU A 61 -7.89 -3.14 -6.25
CA GLU A 61 -8.69 -3.40 -7.44
C GLU A 61 -9.61 -4.58 -7.16
N GLY A 62 -10.88 -4.28 -6.87
CA GLY A 62 -11.79 -5.26 -6.33
C GLY A 62 -11.30 -5.76 -4.97
N GLN A 63 -11.01 -7.04 -4.85
CA GLN A 63 -10.45 -7.66 -3.64
C GLN A 63 -8.93 -7.81 -3.68
N ASN A 64 -8.28 -7.40 -4.77
CA ASN A 64 -6.86 -7.54 -4.96
C ASN A 64 -6.10 -6.33 -4.43
N HIS A 65 -5.07 -6.57 -3.63
CA HIS A 65 -4.12 -5.56 -3.22
C HIS A 65 -3.07 -5.41 -4.31
N ILE A 66 -2.93 -4.19 -4.83
CA ILE A 66 -2.01 -3.87 -5.91
C ILE A 66 -0.99 -2.85 -5.41
N MET A 67 0.27 -3.08 -5.72
CA MET A 67 1.34 -2.10 -5.50
C MET A 67 1.89 -1.64 -6.83
N VAL A 68 1.98 -0.32 -7.00
CA VAL A 68 2.57 0.32 -8.17
C VAL A 68 3.86 1.02 -7.75
N PHE A 69 4.97 0.59 -8.32
CA PHE A 69 6.29 1.17 -8.11
C PHE A 69 6.58 2.14 -9.24
N LYS A 70 6.77 3.40 -8.93
CA LYS A 70 7.07 4.43 -9.92
C LYS A 70 8.35 5.15 -9.56
N GLN A 71 9.31 5.13 -10.47
CA GLN A 71 10.60 5.77 -10.28
C GLN A 71 10.46 7.29 -10.15
N LEU A 72 11.20 7.88 -9.23
CA LEU A 72 11.27 9.32 -8.97
C LEU A 72 12.53 9.91 -9.60
N ASN A 73 12.51 11.24 -9.75
CA ASN A 73 13.68 12.04 -10.13
C ASN A 73 14.29 11.69 -11.50
N THR A 74 13.45 11.27 -12.44
CA THR A 74 13.87 10.96 -13.80
C THR A 74 12.79 11.38 -14.81
N SER A 75 13.20 11.73 -16.01
CA SER A 75 12.31 12.12 -17.09
C SER A 75 11.56 10.93 -17.73
N LYS A 76 12.12 9.73 -17.59
CA LYS A 76 11.53 8.48 -18.10
C LYS A 76 11.42 7.46 -16.97
N PRO A 77 10.43 7.61 -16.07
CA PRO A 77 10.34 6.76 -14.91
C PRO A 77 10.02 5.30 -15.28
N ALA A 78 10.78 4.39 -14.71
CA ALA A 78 10.44 2.98 -14.72
C ALA A 78 9.25 2.73 -13.81
N GLU A 79 8.41 1.79 -14.17
CA GLU A 79 7.19 1.46 -13.42
C GLU A 79 6.96 -0.03 -13.40
N ALA A 80 6.57 -0.55 -12.25
CA ALA A 80 6.13 -1.93 -12.09
C ALA A 80 4.83 -1.97 -11.31
N ARG A 81 3.95 -2.88 -11.70
CA ARG A 81 2.67 -3.12 -11.06
C ARG A 81 2.62 -4.59 -10.64
N VAL A 82 2.32 -4.84 -9.38
CA VAL A 82 2.35 -6.19 -8.83
C VAL A 82 1.23 -6.39 -7.82
N THR A 83 0.65 -7.59 -7.83
CA THR A 83 -0.30 -8.00 -6.80
C THR A 83 0.45 -8.41 -5.54
N CYS A 84 -0.03 -7.98 -4.38
CA CYS A 84 0.53 -8.39 -3.11
C CYS A 84 -0.54 -9.00 -2.20
N LYS A 85 -0.08 -9.81 -1.26
CA LYS A 85 -0.88 -10.28 -0.13
C LYS A 85 -0.45 -9.54 1.12
N LEU A 86 -1.41 -9.07 1.91
CA LEU A 86 -1.14 -8.51 3.22
C LEU A 86 -1.17 -9.63 4.26
N VAL A 87 -0.03 -9.81 4.94
CA VAL A 87 0.10 -10.77 6.03
C VAL A 87 0.19 -9.99 7.33
N PRO A 88 -0.79 -10.15 8.26
CA PRO A 88 -0.79 -9.42 9.51
C PRO A 88 0.46 -9.70 10.35
N LEU A 89 0.98 -8.65 10.99
CA LEU A 89 2.08 -8.74 11.96
C LEU A 89 1.49 -8.77 13.37
N ASP A 90 2.21 -9.39 14.32
CA ASP A 90 1.82 -9.41 15.73
C ASP A 90 1.86 -8.02 16.37
N LYS A 91 2.76 -7.17 15.87
CA LYS A 91 2.91 -5.77 16.30
C LYS A 91 3.34 -4.91 15.11
N ARG A 92 3.23 -3.59 15.25
CA ARG A 92 3.70 -2.65 14.24
C ARG A 92 5.18 -2.81 13.99
N ALA A 93 5.59 -2.73 12.72
CA ALA A 93 6.99 -2.80 12.34
C ALA A 93 7.78 -1.61 12.86
N GLU A 94 8.94 -1.86 13.44
CA GLU A 94 9.83 -0.83 13.98
C GLU A 94 10.68 -0.17 12.90
N LYS A 95 10.90 -0.87 11.79
CA LYS A 95 11.70 -0.38 10.67
C LYS A 95 11.21 -0.97 9.35
N THR A 96 11.57 -0.32 8.25
CA THR A 96 11.33 -0.82 6.91
C THR A 96 12.35 -1.90 6.56
N GLU A 97 11.85 -3.05 6.08
CA GLU A 97 12.66 -4.18 5.64
C GLU A 97 12.19 -4.67 4.27
N THR A 98 13.15 -4.99 3.41
CA THR A 98 12.91 -5.60 2.12
C THR A 98 13.56 -6.97 2.07
N ASN A 99 12.84 -7.97 1.60
CA ASN A 99 13.33 -9.33 1.48
C ASN A 99 13.45 -9.71 0.01
N TYR A 100 14.61 -10.19 -0.36
CA TYR A 100 14.95 -10.55 -1.74
C TYR A 100 15.37 -12.00 -1.84
N VAL A 101 15.18 -12.57 -3.03
CA VAL A 101 15.78 -13.85 -3.43
C VAL A 101 16.46 -13.67 -4.78
N LEU A 102 17.41 -14.52 -5.09
CA LEU A 102 17.99 -14.60 -6.44
C LEU A 102 17.16 -15.58 -7.26
N ASN A 103 16.79 -15.18 -8.47
CA ASN A 103 16.14 -16.08 -9.42
C ASN A 103 17.17 -16.90 -10.21
N ALA A 104 16.71 -17.77 -11.15
CA ALA A 104 17.57 -18.62 -11.94
C ALA A 104 18.55 -17.83 -12.84
N ALA A 105 18.19 -16.59 -13.21
CA ALA A 105 19.06 -15.69 -13.98
C ALA A 105 20.02 -14.87 -13.10
N ASN A 106 20.11 -15.20 -11.80
CA ASN A 106 20.91 -14.49 -10.82
C ASN A 106 20.51 -13.02 -10.62
N GLU A 107 19.25 -12.68 -10.93
CA GLU A 107 18.67 -11.38 -10.67
C GLU A 107 18.09 -11.32 -9.26
N ARG A 108 18.22 -10.16 -8.60
CA ARG A 108 17.54 -9.88 -7.33
C ARG A 108 16.03 -9.76 -7.58
N MET A 109 15.26 -10.55 -6.87
CA MET A 109 13.80 -10.56 -6.98
C MET A 109 13.16 -10.20 -5.64
N LEU A 110 12.30 -9.20 -5.62
CA LEU A 110 11.61 -8.76 -4.42
C LEU A 110 10.56 -9.80 -4.00
N ARG A 111 10.64 -10.26 -2.75
CA ARG A 111 9.71 -11.24 -2.18
C ARG A 111 8.70 -10.61 -1.25
N SER A 112 9.14 -9.68 -0.42
CA SER A 112 8.25 -9.00 0.51
C SER A 112 8.82 -7.67 0.96
N ILE A 113 7.95 -6.80 1.43
CA ILE A 113 8.30 -5.53 2.06
C ILE A 113 7.47 -5.35 3.32
N VAL A 114 8.14 -4.93 4.39
CA VAL A 114 7.50 -4.39 5.59
C VAL A 114 7.91 -2.94 5.72
N PHE A 115 6.95 -2.04 5.83
CA PHE A 115 7.24 -0.62 6.06
C PHE A 115 7.13 -0.27 7.54
N GLU A 116 8.02 0.60 8.00
CA GLU A 116 7.97 1.13 9.36
C GLU A 116 6.58 1.66 9.69
N GLY A 117 6.05 1.25 10.83
CA GLY A 117 4.74 1.65 11.33
C GLY A 117 3.55 0.86 10.79
N ASP A 118 3.75 0.01 9.79
CA ASP A 118 2.69 -0.83 9.25
C ASP A 118 2.44 -2.06 10.13
N SER A 119 1.19 -2.53 10.15
CA SER A 119 0.78 -3.74 10.88
C SER A 119 0.65 -4.96 9.97
N ALA A 120 1.13 -4.88 8.75
CA ALA A 120 1.12 -5.99 7.81
C ALA A 120 2.36 -5.97 6.91
N GLU A 121 2.76 -7.16 6.48
CA GLU A 121 3.79 -7.38 5.48
C GLU A 121 3.15 -7.53 4.11
N HIS A 122 3.76 -6.90 3.11
CA HIS A 122 3.36 -7.05 1.70
C HIS A 122 4.16 -8.18 1.08
N VAL A 123 3.50 -9.26 0.69
CA VAL A 123 4.13 -10.45 0.10
C VAL A 123 3.75 -10.54 -1.38
N PHE A 124 4.75 -10.73 -2.23
CA PHE A 124 4.60 -10.79 -3.69
C PHE A 124 4.70 -12.22 -4.24
#